data_ff6667e6d26b83f26c7677973820554e
#
_entry.id   ff6667e6d26b83f26c7677973820554e
#
_cell.length_a   1.000
_cell.length_b   1.000
_cell.length_c   1.000
_cell.angle_alpha   90.00
_cell.angle_beta   90.00
_cell.angle_gamma   90.00
#
_symmetry.space_group_name_H-M   'P 1'
#
loop_
_entity.id
_entity.type
_entity.pdbx_description
1 polymer ?
#
loop_
_entity_poly.entity_id
_entity_poly.type
_entity_poly.pdbx_seq_one_letter_code
_entity_poly.pdbx_strand_id
1 'polypeptide(L)'
;DKIAFCLTHGAYYVESNMGSKAVFTNSEDSTMTHRSSAASAEFSREMAQKVYGYEHRPYGYVYGGSGGGYRTISCIENTNAFDGGAPYVIGSPYAIPNCQTTRAYAERILRHKIPQIIDAMDAGGSGDPYAGLNEEETAALREATLFGYPLKSWFCSADLDDGALPVLMPGVKMQDPQYFEDYWKVPGYLGADPDGNAVRDRICLDGKIAQVNVPGLKAQILEGKIDTRNGVNDAWRKMIASEEMDDEPWVELETEFPGEDPYVKGAVMTFLTGAAKGRQLQLGRIDGNRIYLTDGFGMDSLAETLGMLSQGDEIHMDNSDYVAVQTYHRHQVPSADYHAWDQFRDADGNPLYPQQKVLLGPGFSGGGPGCKQNGLVQAKVLIVASMMDEQAYPWQADWYRRKIASVHDGNEKDYCRLWYFDNVLHDDRAASVDELHGWKKGSNRCRQAIIV
;
A
#
# COMPACT_ATOMS: atom_id res chain seq x y z
N ASP A 1 7.64 2.94 22.08
CA ASP A 1 7.26 1.68 22.73
C ASP A 1 5.87 1.84 23.37
N LYS A 2 4.88 1.09 22.87
CA LYS A 2 3.46 1.15 23.29
C LYS A 2 3.28 0.73 24.76
N ILE A 3 4.07 -0.24 25.24
CA ILE A 3 4.04 -0.71 26.63
C ILE A 3 4.51 0.41 27.56
N ALA A 4 5.64 1.04 27.26
CA ALA A 4 6.18 2.15 28.06
C ALA A 4 5.19 3.32 28.09
N PHE A 5 4.58 3.67 26.97
CA PHE A 5 3.54 4.69 26.91
C PHE A 5 2.38 4.38 27.86
N CYS A 6 1.81 3.18 27.79
CA CYS A 6 0.71 2.78 28.67
C CYS A 6 1.10 2.84 30.15
N LEU A 7 2.24 2.28 30.52
CA LEU A 7 2.72 2.29 31.91
C LEU A 7 2.94 3.71 32.43
N THR A 8 3.51 4.60 31.62
CA THR A 8 3.72 6.01 31.99
C THR A 8 2.41 6.75 32.25
N HIS A 9 1.32 6.34 31.62
CA HIS A 9 -0.01 6.94 31.78
C HIS A 9 -0.93 6.16 32.73
N GLY A 10 -0.39 5.25 33.53
CA GLY A 10 -1.16 4.48 34.52
C GLY A 10 -2.09 3.44 33.91
N ALA A 11 -1.76 2.94 32.74
CA ALA A 11 -2.50 1.91 32.02
C ALA A 11 -1.67 0.64 31.83
N TYR A 12 -2.30 -0.48 31.68
CA TYR A 12 -1.65 -1.72 31.17
C TYR A 12 -1.96 -1.91 29.70
N TYR A 13 -1.11 -2.66 29.02
CA TYR A 13 -1.18 -2.92 27.59
C TYR A 13 -1.52 -4.37 27.32
N VAL A 14 -2.40 -4.63 26.34
CA VAL A 14 -2.81 -5.97 25.89
C VAL A 14 -2.73 -6.06 24.39
N GLU A 15 -2.19 -7.15 23.91
CA GLU A 15 -2.24 -7.54 22.51
C GLU A 15 -3.00 -8.84 22.31
N SER A 16 -3.71 -8.96 21.18
CA SER A 16 -4.36 -10.17 20.72
C SER A 16 -3.76 -10.58 19.38
N ASN A 17 -3.59 -11.89 19.16
CA ASN A 17 -3.26 -12.43 17.82
C ASN A 17 -4.49 -12.46 16.89
N MET A 18 -5.63 -11.95 17.33
CA MET A 18 -6.87 -11.85 16.57
C MET A 18 -7.36 -13.19 16.01
N GLY A 19 -7.04 -14.28 16.70
CA GLY A 19 -7.41 -15.65 16.29
C GLY A 19 -6.56 -16.22 15.16
N SER A 20 -5.52 -15.53 14.72
CA SER A 20 -4.60 -16.01 13.70
C SER A 20 -3.61 -17.04 14.26
N LYS A 21 -3.28 -18.06 13.47
CA LYS A 21 -2.29 -19.09 13.81
C LYS A 21 -0.85 -18.64 13.50
N ALA A 22 -0.68 -17.65 12.64
CA ALA A 22 0.61 -17.14 12.24
C ALA A 22 0.56 -15.62 12.06
N VAL A 23 1.73 -14.98 12.14
CA VAL A 23 1.88 -13.55 11.90
C VAL A 23 1.50 -13.24 10.45
N PHE A 24 0.73 -12.18 10.23
CA PHE A 24 0.19 -11.73 8.93
C PHE A 24 -0.77 -12.69 8.21
N THR A 25 -1.22 -13.76 8.84
CA THR A 25 -2.34 -14.56 8.32
C THR A 25 -3.63 -14.16 9.01
N ASN A 26 -4.71 -14.06 8.24
CA ASN A 26 -6.04 -13.92 8.81
C ASN A 26 -6.53 -15.28 9.32
N SER A 27 -7.40 -15.28 10.33
CA SER A 27 -8.16 -16.46 10.67
C SER A 27 -9.08 -16.86 9.50
N GLU A 28 -9.37 -18.14 9.34
CA GLU A 28 -10.40 -18.62 8.39
C GLU A 28 -11.77 -17.98 8.69
N ASP A 29 -12.06 -17.73 9.96
CA ASP A 29 -13.20 -16.92 10.41
C ASP A 29 -12.71 -15.48 10.67
N SER A 30 -12.97 -14.58 9.72
CA SER A 30 -12.56 -13.17 9.80
C SER A 30 -13.18 -12.45 11.01
N THR A 31 -14.32 -12.91 11.54
CA THR A 31 -14.95 -12.34 12.75
C THR A 31 -14.10 -12.56 14.01
N MET A 32 -13.13 -13.47 13.96
CA MET A 32 -12.20 -13.69 15.07
C MET A 32 -11.40 -12.44 15.42
N THR A 33 -11.20 -11.50 14.50
CA THR A 33 -10.53 -10.24 14.78
C THR A 33 -11.14 -9.50 15.95
N HIS A 34 -12.44 -9.21 15.93
CA HIS A 34 -13.11 -8.50 17.03
C HIS A 34 -13.48 -9.43 18.19
N ARG A 35 -13.83 -10.70 17.92
CA ARG A 35 -14.19 -11.67 18.97
C ARG A 35 -13.00 -12.00 19.87
N SER A 36 -11.83 -12.29 19.30
CA SER A 36 -10.62 -12.58 20.08
C SER A 36 -10.12 -11.34 20.83
N SER A 37 -10.18 -10.15 20.19
CA SER A 37 -9.81 -8.90 20.84
C SER A 37 -10.72 -8.58 22.02
N ALA A 38 -12.03 -8.78 21.88
CA ALA A 38 -13.00 -8.63 22.97
C ALA A 38 -12.71 -9.60 24.14
N ALA A 39 -12.54 -10.89 23.84
CA ALA A 39 -12.22 -11.89 24.86
C ALA A 39 -10.90 -11.58 25.59
N SER A 40 -9.88 -11.12 24.86
CA SER A 40 -8.60 -10.69 25.46
C SER A 40 -8.79 -9.49 26.38
N ALA A 41 -9.59 -8.49 25.97
CA ALA A 41 -9.89 -7.32 26.79
C ALA A 41 -10.66 -7.69 28.07
N GLU A 42 -11.65 -8.54 27.98
CA GLU A 42 -12.43 -9.03 29.14
C GLU A 42 -11.56 -9.82 30.10
N PHE A 43 -10.81 -10.79 29.62
CA PHE A 43 -9.87 -11.56 30.43
C PHE A 43 -8.82 -10.67 31.12
N SER A 44 -8.28 -9.69 30.38
CA SER A 44 -7.29 -8.76 30.94
C SER A 44 -7.82 -7.95 32.11
N ARG A 45 -9.10 -7.58 32.11
CA ARG A 45 -9.74 -6.87 33.22
C ARG A 45 -9.86 -7.74 34.46
N GLU A 46 -10.22 -9.01 34.31
CA GLU A 46 -10.24 -9.96 35.43
C GLU A 46 -8.84 -10.13 36.04
N MET A 47 -7.82 -10.22 35.18
CA MET A 47 -6.43 -10.30 35.64
C MET A 47 -5.98 -9.01 36.33
N ALA A 48 -6.32 -7.83 35.79
CA ALA A 48 -6.00 -6.55 36.39
C ALA A 48 -6.63 -6.36 37.77
N GLN A 49 -7.89 -6.79 37.95
CA GLN A 49 -8.53 -6.79 39.26
C GLN A 49 -7.77 -7.66 40.27
N LYS A 50 -7.33 -8.85 39.87
CA LYS A 50 -6.55 -9.76 40.73
C LYS A 50 -5.17 -9.22 41.08
N VAL A 51 -4.50 -8.59 40.11
CA VAL A 51 -3.11 -8.09 40.27
C VAL A 51 -3.06 -6.77 41.03
N TYR A 52 -3.96 -5.84 40.70
CA TYR A 52 -3.94 -4.47 41.21
C TYR A 52 -4.97 -4.20 42.31
N GLY A 53 -5.85 -5.15 42.59
CA GLY A 53 -6.87 -5.02 43.64
C GLY A 53 -7.95 -3.97 43.37
N TYR A 54 -8.30 -3.75 42.10
CA TYR A 54 -9.33 -2.77 41.77
C TYR A 54 -10.73 -3.22 42.23
N GLU A 55 -11.47 -2.29 42.84
CA GLU A 55 -12.88 -2.49 43.16
C GLU A 55 -13.82 -2.16 41.99
N HIS A 56 -13.36 -1.42 41.00
CA HIS A 56 -14.11 -1.02 39.80
C HIS A 56 -13.56 -1.66 38.55
N ARG A 57 -14.41 -1.76 37.53
CA ARG A 57 -14.02 -2.25 36.21
C ARG A 57 -13.08 -1.24 35.53
N PRO A 58 -11.86 -1.62 35.11
CA PRO A 58 -10.99 -0.74 34.34
C PRO A 58 -11.62 -0.39 32.98
N TYR A 59 -11.47 0.86 32.56
CA TYR A 59 -11.83 1.27 31.21
C TYR A 59 -10.89 0.60 30.20
N GLY A 60 -11.45 0.19 29.05
CA GLY A 60 -10.70 -0.43 27.95
C GLY A 60 -10.80 0.37 26.67
N TYR A 61 -9.66 0.66 26.08
CA TYR A 61 -9.56 1.39 24.82
C TYR A 61 -8.86 0.52 23.78
N VAL A 62 -9.39 0.55 22.54
CA VAL A 62 -8.77 -0.12 21.40
C VAL A 62 -8.30 0.92 20.40
N TYR A 63 -7.09 0.75 19.86
CA TYR A 63 -6.54 1.68 18.89
C TYR A 63 -5.70 0.95 17.84
N GLY A 64 -5.56 1.56 16.68
CA GLY A 64 -4.73 1.06 15.61
C GLY A 64 -4.82 1.92 14.36
N GLY A 65 -3.76 1.89 13.56
CA GLY A 65 -3.65 2.63 12.31
C GLY A 65 -3.73 1.73 11.07
N SER A 66 -4.15 2.28 9.95
CA SER A 66 -4.19 1.59 8.67
C SER A 66 -5.03 0.29 8.75
N GLY A 67 -4.43 -0.87 8.47
CA GLY A 67 -5.07 -2.16 8.74
C GLY A 67 -5.51 -2.34 10.20
N GLY A 68 -4.77 -1.79 11.17
CA GLY A 68 -5.16 -1.73 12.58
C GLY A 68 -6.36 -0.81 12.82
N GLY A 69 -6.51 0.26 12.04
CA GLY A 69 -7.68 1.14 12.06
C GLY A 69 -8.95 0.42 11.67
N TYR A 70 -8.94 -0.38 10.60
CA TYR A 70 -10.06 -1.27 10.22
C TYR A 70 -10.42 -2.23 11.35
N ARG A 71 -9.42 -2.84 12.01
CA ARG A 71 -9.61 -3.77 13.13
C ARG A 71 -10.15 -3.08 14.36
N THR A 72 -9.70 -1.86 14.65
CA THR A 72 -10.25 -1.01 15.72
C THR A 72 -11.73 -0.73 15.47
N ILE A 73 -12.09 -0.34 14.24
CA ILE A 73 -13.49 -0.13 13.84
C ILE A 73 -14.30 -1.42 14.01
N SER A 74 -13.78 -2.55 13.56
CA SER A 74 -14.44 -3.84 13.76
C SER A 74 -14.74 -4.12 15.23
N CYS A 75 -13.83 -3.84 16.14
CA CYS A 75 -14.04 -4.01 17.57
C CYS A 75 -15.14 -3.10 18.12
N ILE A 76 -15.15 -1.81 17.78
CA ILE A 76 -16.12 -0.85 18.34
C ILE A 76 -17.51 -0.92 17.69
N GLU A 77 -17.63 -1.51 16.49
CA GLU A 77 -18.93 -1.74 15.85
C GLU A 77 -19.58 -3.08 16.23
N ASN A 78 -18.78 -4.08 16.64
CA ASN A 78 -19.29 -5.45 16.80
C ASN A 78 -19.19 -6.00 18.24
N THR A 79 -18.64 -5.24 19.18
CA THR A 79 -18.50 -5.70 20.57
C THR A 79 -18.73 -4.54 21.57
N ASN A 80 -19.16 -4.92 22.79
CA ASN A 80 -19.29 -4.01 23.94
C ASN A 80 -18.09 -4.10 24.88
N ALA A 81 -17.01 -4.74 24.46
CA ALA A 81 -15.84 -4.97 25.30
C ALA A 81 -14.99 -3.69 25.53
N PHE A 82 -15.18 -2.65 24.70
CA PHE A 82 -14.39 -1.44 24.75
C PHE A 82 -15.23 -0.22 25.10
N ASP A 83 -14.69 0.67 25.91
CA ASP A 83 -15.31 1.93 26.31
C ASP A 83 -14.99 3.06 25.31
N GLY A 84 -13.89 2.93 24.58
CA GLY A 84 -13.51 3.85 23.51
C GLY A 84 -12.62 3.20 22.46
N GLY A 85 -12.58 3.85 21.29
CA GLY A 85 -11.72 3.45 20.17
C GLY A 85 -11.02 4.66 19.54
N ALA A 86 -9.76 4.47 19.16
CA ALA A 86 -8.99 5.47 18.43
C ALA A 86 -8.44 4.87 17.12
N PRO A 87 -9.30 4.69 16.10
CA PRO A 87 -8.84 4.33 14.76
C PRO A 87 -8.16 5.53 14.10
N TYR A 88 -6.96 5.32 13.53
CA TYR A 88 -6.24 6.40 12.85
C TYR A 88 -5.77 5.95 11.47
N VAL A 89 -5.51 6.91 10.56
CA VAL A 89 -5.15 6.72 9.14
C VAL A 89 -5.99 5.63 8.49
N ILE A 90 -7.31 5.78 8.59
CA ILE A 90 -8.29 4.77 8.18
C ILE A 90 -8.69 4.89 6.73
N GLY A 91 -8.92 3.75 6.08
CA GLY A 91 -9.55 3.69 4.77
C GLY A 91 -11.06 3.50 4.84
N SER A 92 -11.74 3.78 3.74
CA SER A 92 -13.15 3.43 3.51
C SER A 92 -13.29 1.97 3.03
N PRO A 93 -14.50 1.41 2.93
CA PRO A 93 -14.71 0.07 2.35
C PRO A 93 -14.17 -0.11 0.94
N TYR A 94 -13.97 0.97 0.19
CA TYR A 94 -13.47 0.95 -1.19
C TYR A 94 -12.05 1.50 -1.34
N ALA A 95 -11.33 1.77 -0.23
CA ALA A 95 -9.95 2.27 -0.30
C ALA A 95 -9.01 1.28 -1.03
N ILE A 96 -9.15 0.00 -0.71
CA ILE A 96 -8.29 -1.07 -1.20
C ILE A 96 -8.96 -1.79 -2.37
N PRO A 97 -8.27 -1.96 -3.53
CA PRO A 97 -6.94 -1.49 -3.86
C PRO A 97 -6.92 -0.06 -4.45
N ASN A 98 -8.03 0.63 -4.52
CA ASN A 98 -8.30 1.77 -5.39
C ASN A 98 -7.40 3.01 -5.11
N CYS A 99 -7.08 3.30 -3.85
CA CYS A 99 -6.13 4.38 -3.53
C CYS A 99 -4.73 4.06 -4.06
N GLN A 100 -4.27 2.83 -3.89
CA GLN A 100 -2.95 2.41 -4.35
C GLN A 100 -2.86 2.39 -5.88
N THR A 101 -3.91 1.93 -6.57
CA THR A 101 -3.92 1.90 -8.04
C THR A 101 -3.93 3.30 -8.63
N THR A 102 -4.71 4.24 -8.06
CA THR A 102 -4.74 5.65 -8.48
C THR A 102 -3.37 6.31 -8.35
N ARG A 103 -2.69 6.10 -7.21
CA ARG A 103 -1.36 6.62 -6.98
C ARG A 103 -0.35 6.04 -7.98
N ALA A 104 -0.30 4.73 -8.12
CA ALA A 104 0.65 4.06 -9.01
C ALA A 104 0.46 4.46 -10.48
N TYR A 105 -0.79 4.70 -10.92
CA TYR A 105 -1.07 5.25 -12.25
C TYR A 105 -0.44 6.64 -12.41
N ALA A 106 -0.70 7.54 -11.48
CA ALA A 106 -0.18 8.90 -11.54
C ALA A 106 1.37 8.92 -11.44
N GLU A 107 1.96 8.12 -10.57
CA GLU A 107 3.43 7.96 -10.47
C GLU A 107 4.05 7.50 -11.80
N ARG A 108 3.42 6.55 -12.50
CA ARG A 108 3.90 6.11 -13.82
C ARG A 108 3.90 7.23 -14.84
N ILE A 109 2.79 7.95 -14.97
CA ILE A 109 2.65 9.00 -15.97
C ILE A 109 3.54 10.21 -15.63
N LEU A 110 3.66 10.53 -14.35
CA LEU A 110 4.37 11.71 -13.84
C LEU A 110 5.85 11.45 -13.50
N ARG A 111 6.39 10.27 -13.77
CA ARG A 111 7.72 9.83 -13.30
C ARG A 111 8.85 10.84 -13.57
N HIS A 112 8.78 11.59 -14.68
CA HIS A 112 9.76 12.62 -15.03
C HIS A 112 9.37 14.03 -14.56
N LYS A 113 8.19 14.21 -13.98
CA LYS A 113 7.64 15.51 -13.54
C LYS A 113 7.53 15.63 -12.03
N ILE A 114 7.67 14.53 -11.30
CA ILE A 114 7.58 14.53 -9.83
C ILE A 114 8.49 15.57 -9.18
N PRO A 115 9.79 15.72 -9.54
CA PRO A 115 10.64 16.75 -8.96
C PRO A 115 10.11 18.19 -9.18
N GLN A 116 9.54 18.46 -10.34
CA GLN A 116 8.94 19.75 -10.67
C GLN A 116 7.66 20.00 -9.86
N ILE A 117 6.82 18.97 -9.67
CA ILE A 117 5.61 19.05 -8.85
C ILE A 117 5.98 19.31 -7.39
N ILE A 118 6.99 18.63 -6.87
CA ILE A 118 7.52 18.84 -5.52
C ILE A 118 7.97 20.28 -5.33
N ASP A 119 8.81 20.79 -6.25
CA ASP A 119 9.34 22.16 -6.19
C ASP A 119 8.20 23.20 -6.20
N ALA A 120 7.19 23.01 -7.03
CA ALA A 120 6.02 23.87 -7.07
C ALA A 120 5.24 23.92 -5.75
N MET A 121 5.16 22.81 -5.03
CA MET A 121 4.39 22.69 -3.79
C MET A 121 5.20 22.94 -2.51
N ASP A 122 6.52 23.05 -2.61
CA ASP A 122 7.39 23.39 -1.48
C ASP A 122 7.22 24.84 -1.03
N ALA A 123 7.68 25.13 0.19
CA ALA A 123 7.66 26.48 0.72
C ALA A 123 8.49 27.45 -0.15
N GLY A 124 7.83 28.45 -0.73
CA GLY A 124 8.43 29.38 -1.68
C GLY A 124 8.35 28.94 -3.14
N GLY A 125 7.78 27.79 -3.43
CA GLY A 125 7.48 27.34 -4.78
C GLY A 125 6.34 28.17 -5.43
N SER A 126 6.05 27.87 -6.71
CA SER A 126 5.05 28.60 -7.49
C SER A 126 3.60 28.41 -6.98
N GLY A 127 3.31 27.32 -6.29
CA GLY A 127 1.96 26.90 -5.91
C GLY A 127 1.13 26.32 -7.07
N ASP A 128 1.71 26.22 -8.27
CA ASP A 128 1.06 25.62 -9.45
C ASP A 128 1.75 24.32 -9.85
N PRO A 129 1.26 23.16 -9.38
CA PRO A 129 1.84 21.86 -9.70
C PRO A 129 1.58 21.41 -11.15
N TYR A 130 0.71 22.11 -11.88
CA TYR A 130 0.36 21.79 -13.27
C TYR A 130 1.22 22.52 -14.32
N ALA A 131 1.99 23.52 -13.90
CA ALA A 131 2.84 24.29 -14.81
C ALA A 131 3.81 23.38 -15.57
N GLY A 132 3.82 23.47 -16.92
CA GLY A 132 4.72 22.68 -17.78
C GLY A 132 4.37 21.19 -17.91
N LEU A 133 3.21 20.76 -17.45
CA LEU A 133 2.67 19.43 -17.73
C LEU A 133 1.96 19.42 -19.10
N ASN A 134 2.07 18.31 -19.82
CA ASN A 134 1.24 18.07 -21.02
C ASN A 134 -0.18 17.63 -20.62
N GLU A 135 -1.05 17.35 -21.61
CA GLU A 135 -2.45 16.96 -21.35
C GLU A 135 -2.57 15.65 -20.58
N GLU A 136 -1.78 14.64 -20.91
CA GLU A 136 -1.77 13.34 -20.24
C GLU A 136 -1.29 13.44 -18.78
N GLU A 137 -0.17 14.16 -18.57
CA GLU A 137 0.40 14.42 -17.25
C GLU A 137 -0.57 15.24 -16.37
N THR A 138 -1.21 16.26 -16.96
CA THR A 138 -2.23 17.09 -16.30
C THR A 138 -3.43 16.24 -15.89
N ALA A 139 -3.91 15.36 -16.77
CA ALA A 139 -5.03 14.48 -16.48
C ALA A 139 -4.68 13.50 -15.33
N ALA A 140 -3.50 12.90 -15.34
CA ALA A 140 -3.07 11.96 -14.30
C ALA A 140 -2.91 12.64 -12.92
N LEU A 141 -2.28 13.82 -12.87
CA LEU A 141 -2.17 14.59 -11.63
C LEU A 141 -3.54 15.00 -11.09
N ARG A 142 -4.43 15.45 -11.98
CA ARG A 142 -5.79 15.83 -11.63
C ARG A 142 -6.60 14.64 -11.12
N GLU A 143 -6.50 13.49 -11.77
CA GLU A 143 -7.18 12.26 -11.35
C GLU A 143 -6.80 11.85 -9.94
N ALA A 144 -5.49 11.78 -9.64
CA ALA A 144 -5.01 11.46 -8.30
C ALA A 144 -5.45 12.49 -7.26
N THR A 145 -5.38 13.78 -7.58
CA THR A 145 -5.80 14.88 -6.70
C THR A 145 -7.31 14.83 -6.39
N LEU A 146 -8.15 14.63 -7.40
CA LEU A 146 -9.60 14.50 -7.24
C LEU A 146 -9.99 13.21 -6.52
N PHE A 147 -9.19 12.16 -6.66
CA PHE A 147 -9.37 10.93 -5.89
C PHE A 147 -9.01 11.11 -4.41
N GLY A 148 -8.25 12.16 -4.09
CA GLY A 148 -7.90 12.57 -2.73
C GLY A 148 -6.43 12.40 -2.37
N TYR A 149 -5.55 12.07 -3.30
CA TYR A 149 -4.11 12.06 -3.06
C TYR A 149 -3.63 13.49 -2.73
N PRO A 150 -3.02 13.72 -1.56
CA PRO A 150 -2.64 15.07 -1.18
C PRO A 150 -1.48 15.61 -2.02
N LEU A 151 -1.65 16.78 -2.63
CA LEU A 151 -0.61 17.39 -3.48
C LEU A 151 0.74 17.57 -2.76
N LYS A 152 0.71 17.89 -1.47
CA LYS A 152 1.93 18.02 -0.66
C LYS A 152 2.65 16.70 -0.45
N SER A 153 2.02 15.56 -0.70
CA SER A 153 2.62 14.24 -0.45
C SER A 153 3.49 13.74 -1.59
N TRP A 154 3.52 14.42 -2.73
CA TRP A 154 4.40 14.04 -3.85
C TRP A 154 5.89 14.02 -3.49
N PHE A 155 6.32 14.79 -2.49
CA PHE A 155 7.72 14.83 -2.06
C PHE A 155 8.26 13.48 -1.56
N CYS A 156 7.39 12.58 -1.12
CA CYS A 156 7.78 11.27 -0.63
C CYS A 156 7.54 10.13 -1.64
N SER A 157 7.12 10.44 -2.87
CA SER A 157 6.82 9.42 -3.88
C SER A 157 8.01 8.51 -4.22
N ALA A 158 9.24 9.03 -4.17
CA ALA A 158 10.45 8.26 -4.42
C ALA A 158 10.82 7.30 -3.26
N ASP A 159 10.40 7.65 -2.04
CA ASP A 159 10.70 6.86 -0.83
C ASP A 159 9.59 5.86 -0.49
N LEU A 160 8.42 6.06 -1.06
CA LEU A 160 7.22 5.28 -0.78
C LEU A 160 7.01 4.21 -1.83
N ASP A 161 7.98 3.55 -2.28
CA ASP A 161 7.75 2.45 -3.21
C ASP A 161 6.22 2.18 -3.42
N ASP A 162 5.71 1.48 -4.35
CA ASP A 162 4.27 1.37 -4.69
C ASP A 162 3.30 1.09 -3.51
N GLY A 163 3.76 1.32 -2.29
CA GLY A 163 3.00 1.10 -1.06
C GLY A 163 2.52 -0.34 -0.93
N ALA A 164 1.23 -0.51 -0.69
CA ALA A 164 0.64 -1.85 -0.54
C ALA A 164 0.30 -2.53 -1.89
N LEU A 165 0.46 -1.88 -3.04
CA LEU A 165 -0.01 -2.43 -4.33
C LEU A 165 0.64 -3.77 -4.70
N PRO A 166 1.95 -3.98 -4.56
CA PRO A 166 2.57 -5.28 -4.84
C PRO A 166 2.01 -6.42 -3.98
N VAL A 167 1.60 -6.12 -2.75
CA VAL A 167 0.98 -7.09 -1.83
C VAL A 167 -0.48 -7.37 -2.18
N LEU A 168 -1.19 -6.38 -2.70
CA LEU A 168 -2.62 -6.47 -3.01
C LEU A 168 -2.90 -7.05 -4.40
N MET A 169 -2.02 -6.79 -5.37
CA MET A 169 -2.22 -7.19 -6.77
C MET A 169 -2.47 -8.70 -6.96
N PRO A 170 -1.75 -9.63 -6.30
CA PRO A 170 -2.06 -11.05 -6.39
C PRO A 170 -3.50 -11.39 -5.97
N GLY A 171 -4.02 -10.71 -4.95
CA GLY A 171 -5.40 -10.85 -4.50
C GLY A 171 -6.42 -10.32 -5.53
N VAL A 172 -6.12 -9.19 -6.17
CA VAL A 172 -6.93 -8.66 -7.28
C VAL A 172 -6.95 -9.64 -8.44
N LYS A 173 -5.78 -10.13 -8.85
CA LYS A 173 -5.66 -11.09 -9.96
C LYS A 173 -6.37 -12.41 -9.67
N MET A 174 -6.33 -12.89 -8.43
CA MET A 174 -7.03 -14.11 -8.03
C MET A 174 -8.56 -13.94 -8.05
N GLN A 175 -9.08 -12.79 -7.66
CA GLN A 175 -10.52 -12.54 -7.56
C GLN A 175 -11.15 -12.04 -8.87
N ASP A 176 -10.38 -11.37 -9.71
CA ASP A 176 -10.81 -10.82 -11.00
C ASP A 176 -9.76 -11.06 -12.10
N PRO A 177 -9.46 -12.33 -12.42
CA PRO A 177 -8.44 -12.65 -13.44
C PRO A 177 -8.83 -12.16 -14.83
N GLN A 178 -10.15 -12.10 -15.13
CA GLN A 178 -10.65 -11.68 -16.44
C GLN A 178 -10.33 -10.21 -16.75
N TYR A 179 -10.24 -9.36 -15.72
CA TYR A 179 -9.84 -7.96 -15.89
C TYR A 179 -8.48 -7.83 -16.61
N PHE A 180 -7.49 -8.61 -16.20
CA PHE A 180 -6.13 -8.53 -16.76
C PHE A 180 -6.05 -8.99 -18.20
N GLU A 181 -6.97 -9.88 -18.62
CA GLU A 181 -7.08 -10.29 -20.04
C GLU A 181 -7.85 -9.26 -20.87
N ASP A 182 -8.98 -8.76 -20.36
CA ASP A 182 -9.86 -7.80 -21.03
C ASP A 182 -9.16 -6.44 -21.18
N TYR A 183 -8.33 -6.06 -20.23
CA TYR A 183 -7.61 -4.79 -20.21
C TYR A 183 -6.84 -4.51 -21.51
N TRP A 184 -6.22 -5.54 -22.11
CA TRP A 184 -5.41 -5.40 -23.31
C TRP A 184 -6.18 -5.61 -24.62
N LYS A 185 -7.47 -5.98 -24.57
CA LYS A 185 -8.21 -6.45 -25.74
C LYS A 185 -9.57 -5.73 -25.92
N VAL A 186 -10.19 -5.34 -24.82
CA VAL A 186 -11.59 -4.86 -24.86
C VAL A 186 -11.62 -3.34 -24.94
N PRO A 187 -12.30 -2.74 -25.93
CA PRO A 187 -12.43 -1.28 -26.03
C PRO A 187 -13.00 -0.66 -24.77
N GLY A 188 -12.44 0.49 -24.39
CA GLY A 188 -12.80 1.22 -23.16
C GLY A 188 -11.82 0.98 -22.00
N TYR A 189 -10.95 -0.03 -22.09
CA TYR A 189 -9.79 -0.15 -21.22
C TYR A 189 -8.59 0.55 -21.84
N LEU A 190 -7.74 1.14 -20.99
CA LEU A 190 -6.58 1.92 -21.44
C LEU A 190 -5.56 1.09 -22.23
N GLY A 191 -5.39 -0.18 -21.89
CA GLY A 191 -4.48 -1.09 -22.57
C GLY A 191 -4.96 -1.56 -23.95
N ALA A 192 -6.25 -1.34 -24.28
CA ALA A 192 -6.78 -1.68 -25.60
C ALA A 192 -6.58 -0.55 -26.65
N ASP A 193 -6.11 0.62 -26.19
CA ASP A 193 -5.73 1.72 -27.08
C ASP A 193 -4.28 1.50 -27.56
N PRO A 194 -4.05 1.23 -28.86
CA PRO A 194 -2.71 0.93 -29.38
C PRO A 194 -1.75 2.11 -29.27
N ASP A 195 -2.26 3.34 -29.22
CA ASP A 195 -1.47 4.58 -29.10
C ASP A 195 -1.43 5.08 -27.64
N GLY A 196 -2.04 4.34 -26.72
CA GLY A 196 -2.17 4.72 -25.31
C GLY A 196 -0.88 4.52 -24.48
N ASN A 197 -0.82 5.24 -23.37
CA ASN A 197 0.34 5.17 -22.46
C ASN A 197 0.55 3.78 -21.85
N ALA A 198 -0.50 2.98 -21.69
CA ALA A 198 -0.37 1.63 -21.18
C ALA A 198 0.43 0.73 -22.15
N VAL A 199 0.15 0.85 -23.44
CA VAL A 199 0.88 0.10 -24.49
C VAL A 199 2.32 0.59 -24.62
N ARG A 200 2.53 1.92 -24.56
CA ARG A 200 3.87 2.53 -24.59
C ARG A 200 4.76 2.05 -23.46
N ASP A 201 4.21 1.95 -22.25
CA ASP A 201 4.95 1.58 -21.03
C ASP A 201 4.94 0.06 -20.74
N ARG A 202 4.31 -0.73 -21.61
CA ARG A 202 4.24 -2.18 -21.46
C ARG A 202 5.58 -2.84 -21.81
N ILE A 203 6.07 -3.68 -20.91
CA ILE A 203 7.12 -4.66 -21.18
C ILE A 203 6.44 -6.02 -21.34
N CYS A 204 6.64 -6.71 -22.46
CA CYS A 204 6.19 -8.08 -22.67
C CYS A 204 7.07 -8.67 -23.78
N LEU A 205 8.24 -9.20 -23.41
CA LEU A 205 9.23 -9.64 -24.37
C LEU A 205 10.06 -10.82 -23.85
N ASP A 206 10.50 -11.66 -24.78
CA ASP A 206 11.42 -12.74 -24.52
C ASP A 206 12.86 -12.27 -24.72
N GLY A 207 13.78 -12.89 -23.98
CA GLY A 207 15.21 -12.62 -24.07
C GLY A 207 16.03 -13.87 -23.80
N LYS A 208 17.35 -13.71 -23.95
CA LYS A 208 18.32 -14.76 -23.65
C LYS A 208 19.51 -14.16 -22.91
N ILE A 209 19.95 -14.86 -21.87
CA ILE A 209 21.04 -14.41 -21.01
C ILE A 209 22.39 -14.61 -21.73
N ALA A 210 23.12 -13.52 -21.91
CA ALA A 210 24.50 -13.53 -22.40
C ALA A 210 25.50 -13.67 -21.25
N GLN A 211 25.24 -13.00 -20.13
CA GLN A 211 26.12 -13.01 -18.96
C GLN A 211 25.31 -12.82 -17.67
N VAL A 212 25.81 -13.41 -16.58
CA VAL A 212 25.28 -13.23 -15.22
C VAL A 212 26.37 -12.66 -14.33
N ASN A 213 26.07 -11.59 -13.63
CA ASN A 213 26.92 -11.02 -12.59
C ASN A 213 26.28 -11.20 -11.22
N VAL A 214 27.00 -11.90 -10.33
CA VAL A 214 26.53 -12.18 -8.95
C VAL A 214 27.63 -11.74 -7.98
N PRO A 215 27.87 -10.44 -7.82
CA PRO A 215 28.98 -9.95 -7.00
C PRO A 215 28.71 -10.23 -5.52
N GLY A 216 29.64 -10.90 -4.87
CA GLY A 216 29.64 -11.08 -3.41
C GLY A 216 28.45 -11.83 -2.79
N LEU A 217 27.37 -12.02 -3.52
CA LEU A 217 26.12 -12.59 -3.02
C LEU A 217 26.29 -14.04 -2.55
N LYS A 218 27.06 -14.85 -3.29
CA LYS A 218 27.36 -16.24 -2.87
C LYS A 218 28.08 -16.31 -1.55
N ALA A 219 28.98 -15.37 -1.27
CA ALA A 219 29.69 -15.29 0.00
C ALA A 219 28.76 -14.91 1.14
N GLN A 220 27.87 -13.96 0.93
CA GLN A 220 26.90 -13.51 1.95
C GLN A 220 25.86 -14.59 2.28
N ILE A 221 25.42 -15.37 1.30
CA ILE A 221 24.52 -16.51 1.52
C ILE A 221 25.23 -17.60 2.31
N LEU A 222 26.46 -17.95 1.91
CA LEU A 222 27.28 -18.98 2.59
C LEU A 222 27.63 -18.57 4.02
N GLU A 223 27.77 -17.28 4.30
CA GLU A 223 27.99 -16.73 5.63
C GLU A 223 26.72 -16.61 6.48
N GLY A 224 25.54 -16.95 5.93
CA GLY A 224 24.26 -16.87 6.64
C GLY A 224 23.78 -15.44 6.92
N LYS A 225 24.32 -14.45 6.22
CA LYS A 225 23.94 -13.03 6.39
C LYS A 225 22.63 -12.68 5.72
N ILE A 226 22.20 -13.46 4.73
CA ILE A 226 20.92 -13.29 4.03
C ILE A 226 19.96 -14.37 4.52
N ASP A 227 18.87 -13.95 5.14
CA ASP A 227 17.80 -14.86 5.57
C ASP A 227 16.90 -15.20 4.38
N THR A 228 16.85 -16.47 3.99
CA THR A 228 16.07 -16.97 2.87
C THR A 228 14.63 -17.39 3.23
N ARG A 229 14.19 -17.16 4.47
CA ARG A 229 12.83 -17.49 4.92
C ARG A 229 11.80 -16.57 4.28
N ASN A 230 10.68 -17.14 3.84
CA ASN A 230 9.58 -16.42 3.20
C ASN A 230 8.57 -15.87 4.22
N GLY A 231 8.52 -14.54 4.35
CA GLY A 231 7.50 -13.81 5.11
C GLY A 231 7.48 -12.35 4.71
N VAL A 232 6.37 -11.64 4.96
CA VAL A 232 6.26 -10.21 4.60
C VAL A 232 7.39 -9.39 5.22
N ASN A 233 7.71 -9.62 6.49
CA ASN A 233 8.86 -8.96 7.15
C ASN A 233 10.20 -9.34 6.54
N ASP A 234 10.32 -10.55 6.02
CA ASP A 234 11.55 -11.01 5.40
C ASP A 234 11.71 -10.44 4.00
N ALA A 235 10.60 -10.24 3.27
CA ALA A 235 10.61 -9.50 2.00
C ALA A 235 11.08 -8.04 2.20
N TRP A 236 10.55 -7.34 3.21
CA TRP A 236 10.99 -5.99 3.56
C TRP A 236 12.46 -5.93 3.99
N ARG A 237 12.91 -6.89 4.81
CA ARG A 237 14.34 -6.97 5.21
C ARG A 237 15.24 -7.26 4.03
N LYS A 238 14.81 -8.09 3.09
CA LYS A 238 15.56 -8.40 1.87
C LYS A 238 15.65 -7.19 0.94
N MET A 239 14.57 -6.42 0.79
CA MET A 239 14.58 -5.15 0.05
C MET A 239 15.58 -4.17 0.67
N ILE A 240 15.54 -3.98 1.99
CA ILE A 240 16.49 -3.11 2.70
C ILE A 240 17.93 -3.62 2.57
N ALA A 241 18.15 -4.92 2.67
CA ALA A 241 19.48 -5.51 2.53
C ALA A 241 20.02 -5.41 1.08
N SER A 242 19.16 -5.43 0.06
CA SER A 242 19.59 -5.23 -1.32
C SER A 242 20.00 -3.78 -1.62
N GLU A 243 19.45 -2.80 -0.90
CA GLU A 243 19.85 -1.39 -0.99
C GLU A 243 21.23 -1.11 -0.37
N GLU A 244 21.72 -1.98 0.52
CA GLU A 244 23.03 -1.86 1.20
C GLU A 244 24.17 -2.59 0.47
N MET A 245 23.90 -3.21 -0.69
CA MET A 245 24.92 -3.94 -1.44
C MET A 245 25.75 -3.00 -2.32
N ASP A 246 27.06 -2.98 -2.14
CA ASP A 246 28.02 -2.19 -2.94
C ASP A 246 28.02 -2.54 -4.43
N ASP A 247 27.52 -3.73 -4.80
CA ASP A 247 27.43 -4.23 -6.17
C ASP A 247 26.06 -4.89 -6.41
N GLU A 248 25.22 -4.22 -7.20
CA GLU A 248 23.90 -4.77 -7.59
C GLU A 248 24.04 -5.98 -8.53
N PRO A 249 23.32 -7.08 -8.31
CA PRO A 249 23.31 -8.21 -9.23
C PRO A 249 22.60 -7.87 -10.54
N TRP A 250 23.14 -8.34 -11.67
CA TRP A 250 22.52 -8.13 -12.97
C TRP A 250 22.69 -9.33 -13.89
N VAL A 251 21.81 -9.43 -14.86
CA VAL A 251 21.94 -10.28 -16.04
C VAL A 251 22.10 -9.40 -17.27
N GLU A 252 22.98 -9.80 -18.19
CA GLU A 252 23.14 -9.15 -19.49
C GLU A 252 22.40 -9.98 -20.54
N LEU A 253 21.61 -9.33 -21.39
CA LEU A 253 20.89 -9.99 -22.46
C LEU A 253 21.76 -10.07 -23.75
N GLU A 254 21.50 -11.08 -24.60
CA GLU A 254 22.13 -11.16 -25.92
C GLU A 254 21.77 -10.00 -26.84
N THR A 255 20.61 -9.38 -26.62
CA THR A 255 20.10 -8.24 -27.37
C THR A 255 19.85 -7.05 -26.44
N GLU A 256 20.04 -5.85 -26.95
CA GLU A 256 19.74 -4.62 -26.24
C GLU A 256 18.24 -4.54 -25.92
N PHE A 257 17.92 -4.01 -24.74
CA PHE A 257 16.53 -3.82 -24.35
C PHE A 257 15.91 -2.70 -25.22
N PRO A 258 14.69 -2.89 -25.75
CA PRO A 258 14.09 -1.89 -26.63
C PRO A 258 13.63 -0.65 -25.84
N GLY A 259 13.94 0.55 -26.41
CA GLY A 259 13.53 1.84 -25.84
C GLY A 259 14.58 2.46 -24.92
N GLU A 260 14.58 3.81 -24.89
CA GLU A 260 15.56 4.58 -24.12
C GLU A 260 15.18 4.73 -22.64
N ASP A 261 13.89 4.58 -22.27
CA ASP A 261 13.36 4.80 -20.93
C ASP A 261 12.21 3.81 -20.61
N PRO A 262 12.52 2.52 -20.50
CA PRO A 262 11.50 1.50 -20.23
C PRO A 262 10.92 1.65 -18.82
N TYR A 263 9.60 1.49 -18.69
CA TYR A 263 8.93 1.48 -17.39
C TYR A 263 9.08 0.10 -16.73
N VAL A 264 10.09 -0.02 -15.89
CA VAL A 264 10.47 -1.31 -15.27
C VAL A 264 9.69 -1.67 -14.02
N LYS A 265 9.01 -0.70 -13.41
CA LYS A 265 8.29 -0.90 -12.15
C LYS A 265 7.24 -2.01 -12.29
N GLY A 266 7.24 -2.96 -11.35
CA GLY A 266 6.37 -4.14 -11.39
C GLY A 266 6.69 -5.17 -12.48
N ALA A 267 7.77 -4.97 -13.24
CA ALA A 267 8.21 -5.94 -14.23
C ALA A 267 8.84 -7.17 -13.56
N VAL A 268 8.47 -8.35 -14.05
CA VAL A 268 8.91 -9.65 -13.57
C VAL A 268 9.69 -10.38 -14.66
N MET A 269 10.85 -10.92 -14.32
CA MET A 269 11.59 -11.85 -15.16
C MET A 269 11.26 -13.28 -14.77
N THR A 270 10.69 -14.02 -15.69
CA THR A 270 10.42 -15.47 -15.54
C THR A 270 11.47 -16.24 -16.32
N PHE A 271 12.14 -17.18 -15.67
CA PHE A 271 13.14 -18.05 -16.33
C PHE A 271 12.43 -19.23 -17.02
N LEU A 272 12.61 -19.35 -18.34
CA LEU A 272 11.92 -20.34 -19.17
C LEU A 272 12.71 -21.65 -19.31
N THR A 273 14.03 -21.58 -19.19
CA THR A 273 14.95 -22.72 -19.33
C THR A 273 15.98 -22.76 -18.19
N GLY A 274 16.88 -23.73 -18.21
CA GLY A 274 17.95 -23.88 -17.25
C GLY A 274 17.51 -24.37 -15.86
N ALA A 275 18.41 -24.26 -14.88
CA ALA A 275 18.16 -24.73 -13.51
C ALA A 275 17.17 -23.85 -12.74
N ALA A 276 17.01 -22.59 -13.16
CA ALA A 276 16.06 -21.64 -12.58
C ALA A 276 14.68 -21.68 -13.27
N LYS A 277 14.41 -22.64 -14.15
CA LYS A 277 13.14 -22.71 -14.88
C LYS A 277 11.92 -22.60 -13.97
N GLY A 278 11.02 -21.67 -14.31
CA GLY A 278 9.78 -21.39 -13.58
C GLY A 278 9.94 -20.43 -12.41
N ARG A 279 11.16 -20.08 -12.03
CA ARG A 279 11.40 -19.04 -11.01
C ARG A 279 11.14 -17.66 -11.58
N GLN A 280 10.88 -16.72 -10.65
CA GLN A 280 10.55 -15.33 -10.96
C GLN A 280 11.33 -14.37 -10.07
N LEU A 281 11.90 -13.34 -10.69
CA LEU A 281 12.55 -12.21 -10.00
C LEU A 281 11.97 -10.88 -10.50
N GLN A 282 12.02 -9.86 -9.66
CA GLN A 282 11.60 -8.52 -10.04
C GLN A 282 12.73 -7.77 -10.74
N LEU A 283 12.40 -6.97 -11.76
CA LEU A 283 13.32 -6.02 -12.36
C LEU A 283 13.43 -4.78 -11.46
N GLY A 284 14.67 -4.37 -11.17
CA GLY A 284 14.95 -3.13 -10.46
C GLY A 284 15.18 -1.96 -11.43
N ARG A 285 16.15 -2.09 -12.33
CA ARG A 285 16.46 -1.10 -13.36
C ARG A 285 17.09 -1.75 -14.60
N ILE A 286 17.10 -1.01 -15.69
CA ILE A 286 17.71 -1.42 -16.97
C ILE A 286 18.78 -0.40 -17.37
N ASP A 287 19.91 -0.87 -17.87
CA ASP A 287 20.99 -0.07 -18.40
C ASP A 287 21.51 -0.76 -19.68
N GLY A 288 21.03 -0.31 -20.84
CA GLY A 288 21.30 -0.94 -22.12
C GLY A 288 20.74 -2.35 -22.19
N ASN A 289 21.63 -3.37 -22.27
CA ASN A 289 21.26 -4.79 -22.23
C ASN A 289 21.42 -5.42 -20.83
N ARG A 290 21.77 -4.63 -19.81
CA ARG A 290 21.91 -5.10 -18.44
C ARG A 290 20.62 -4.85 -17.66
N ILE A 291 20.10 -5.94 -17.10
CA ILE A 291 18.91 -5.93 -16.26
C ILE A 291 19.37 -6.17 -14.81
N TYR A 292 19.18 -5.18 -13.96
CA TYR A 292 19.42 -5.29 -12.53
C TYR A 292 18.19 -5.91 -11.88
N LEU A 293 18.42 -6.94 -11.07
CA LEU A 293 17.36 -7.73 -10.46
C LEU A 293 17.27 -7.44 -8.97
N THR A 294 16.07 -7.47 -8.44
CA THR A 294 15.80 -7.22 -7.02
C THR A 294 14.83 -8.25 -6.46
N ASP A 295 14.78 -8.37 -5.13
CA ASP A 295 13.74 -9.13 -4.46
C ASP A 295 12.39 -8.42 -4.63
N GLY A 296 11.35 -9.18 -4.94
CA GLY A 296 9.97 -8.70 -5.04
C GLY A 296 9.05 -9.44 -4.08
N PHE A 297 7.92 -8.81 -3.72
CA PHE A 297 6.93 -9.48 -2.90
C PHE A 297 6.35 -10.71 -3.59
N GLY A 298 6.44 -11.86 -2.91
CA GLY A 298 5.95 -13.14 -3.45
C GLY A 298 6.81 -13.75 -4.54
N MET A 299 7.97 -13.14 -4.85
CA MET A 299 8.95 -13.69 -5.80
C MET A 299 9.85 -14.74 -5.16
N ASP A 300 10.59 -15.43 -6.00
CA ASP A 300 11.64 -16.36 -5.56
C ASP A 300 12.79 -15.60 -4.90
N SER A 301 13.59 -16.32 -4.11
CA SER A 301 14.80 -15.76 -3.52
C SER A 301 15.79 -15.32 -4.60
N LEU A 302 16.13 -14.04 -4.62
CA LEU A 302 17.11 -13.46 -5.54
C LEU A 302 18.44 -14.23 -5.50
N ALA A 303 18.95 -14.43 -4.31
CA ALA A 303 20.23 -15.08 -4.06
C ALA A 303 20.28 -16.52 -4.58
N GLU A 304 19.26 -17.33 -4.28
CA GLU A 304 19.18 -18.71 -4.74
C GLU A 304 19.02 -18.77 -6.26
N THR A 305 18.14 -17.93 -6.82
CA THR A 305 17.84 -17.94 -8.24
C THR A 305 19.05 -17.54 -9.07
N LEU A 306 19.72 -16.45 -8.70
CA LEU A 306 20.95 -16.01 -9.39
C LEU A 306 22.06 -17.07 -9.41
N GLY A 307 22.15 -17.87 -8.33
CA GLY A 307 23.09 -18.99 -8.26
C GLY A 307 22.83 -20.13 -9.23
N MET A 308 21.63 -20.18 -9.82
CA MET A 308 21.18 -21.20 -10.78
C MET A 308 21.29 -20.75 -12.24
N LEU A 309 21.46 -19.43 -12.48
CA LEU A 309 21.44 -18.88 -13.85
C LEU A 309 22.73 -19.24 -14.61
N SER A 310 22.55 -19.43 -15.89
CA SER A 310 23.63 -19.73 -16.84
C SER A 310 23.47 -18.91 -18.13
N GLN A 311 24.59 -18.67 -18.79
CA GLN A 311 24.57 -18.15 -20.15
C GLN A 311 23.73 -19.06 -21.06
N GLY A 312 22.90 -18.46 -21.88
CA GLY A 312 22.01 -19.16 -22.79
C GLY A 312 20.63 -19.49 -22.23
N ASP A 313 20.37 -19.23 -20.92
CA ASP A 313 19.04 -19.38 -20.37
C ASP A 313 18.06 -18.40 -21.03
N GLU A 314 16.88 -18.90 -21.39
CA GLU A 314 15.79 -18.11 -21.96
C GLU A 314 14.92 -17.53 -20.85
N ILE A 315 14.50 -16.29 -21.06
CA ILE A 315 13.69 -15.53 -20.10
C ILE A 315 12.49 -14.87 -20.79
N HIS A 316 11.47 -14.59 -20.00
CA HIS A 316 10.35 -13.71 -20.33
C HIS A 316 10.28 -12.56 -19.33
N MET A 317 10.14 -11.33 -19.81
CA MET A 317 9.98 -10.13 -18.98
C MET A 317 8.61 -9.54 -19.23
N ASP A 318 7.85 -9.26 -18.15
CA ASP A 318 6.48 -8.80 -18.27
C ASP A 318 6.09 -7.87 -17.10
N ASN A 319 5.54 -6.68 -17.42
CA ASN A 319 4.89 -5.78 -16.48
C ASN A 319 3.40 -5.60 -16.79
N SER A 320 2.84 -6.37 -17.71
CA SER A 320 1.47 -6.17 -18.22
C SER A 320 0.43 -6.13 -17.10
N ASP A 321 0.50 -7.04 -16.15
CA ASP A 321 -0.44 -7.09 -15.03
C ASP A 321 -0.31 -5.86 -14.13
N TYR A 322 0.92 -5.40 -13.89
CA TYR A 322 1.18 -4.25 -13.05
C TYR A 322 0.71 -2.94 -13.69
N VAL A 323 0.90 -2.78 -15.00
CA VAL A 323 0.35 -1.64 -15.76
C VAL A 323 -1.17 -1.70 -15.78
N ALA A 324 -1.75 -2.89 -15.98
CA ALA A 324 -3.19 -3.06 -16.02
C ALA A 324 -3.85 -2.66 -14.68
N VAL A 325 -3.33 -3.14 -13.56
CA VAL A 325 -3.93 -2.89 -12.24
C VAL A 325 -3.95 -1.40 -11.85
N GLN A 326 -3.05 -0.59 -12.41
CA GLN A 326 -2.93 0.83 -12.07
C GLN A 326 -4.17 1.67 -12.38
N THR A 327 -5.03 1.24 -13.29
CA THR A 327 -6.31 1.93 -13.57
C THR A 327 -7.53 1.15 -13.09
N TYR A 328 -7.34 0.13 -12.25
CA TYR A 328 -8.43 -0.70 -11.75
C TYR A 328 -9.52 0.09 -11.03
N HIS A 329 -9.19 1.17 -10.34
CA HIS A 329 -10.13 2.06 -9.65
C HIS A 329 -11.18 2.69 -10.59
N ARG A 330 -10.87 2.89 -11.89
CA ARG A 330 -11.83 3.40 -12.90
C ARG A 330 -12.94 2.39 -13.21
N HIS A 331 -12.66 1.12 -12.96
CA HIS A 331 -13.54 -0.02 -13.21
C HIS A 331 -14.22 -0.56 -11.95
N GLN A 332 -14.09 0.18 -10.85
CA GLN A 332 -14.58 -0.15 -9.51
C GLN A 332 -15.45 0.97 -8.93
N VAL A 333 -16.27 1.61 -9.75
CA VAL A 333 -17.09 2.76 -9.35
C VAL A 333 -18.20 2.33 -8.39
N PRO A 334 -18.18 2.74 -7.10
CA PRO A 334 -19.15 2.33 -6.09
C PRO A 334 -20.45 3.17 -6.17
N SER A 335 -21.25 3.21 -5.11
CA SER A 335 -22.40 4.11 -5.00
C SER A 335 -21.99 5.59 -4.92
N ALA A 336 -22.94 6.49 -5.12
CA ALA A 336 -22.72 7.95 -5.14
C ALA A 336 -22.26 8.54 -3.78
N ASP A 337 -22.27 7.76 -2.71
CA ASP A 337 -21.77 8.20 -1.38
C ASP A 337 -20.24 8.37 -1.33
N TYR A 338 -19.55 7.93 -2.39
CA TYR A 338 -18.09 7.97 -2.50
C TYR A 338 -17.66 8.96 -3.58
N HIS A 339 -17.59 10.24 -3.22
CA HIS A 339 -17.35 11.37 -4.13
C HIS A 339 -16.00 11.33 -4.86
N ALA A 340 -15.02 10.60 -4.37
CA ALA A 340 -13.75 10.41 -5.08
C ALA A 340 -13.93 9.82 -6.50
N TRP A 341 -15.01 9.05 -6.71
CA TRP A 341 -15.36 8.46 -8.00
C TRP A 341 -16.27 9.32 -8.88
N ASP A 342 -16.70 10.50 -8.44
CA ASP A 342 -17.58 11.36 -9.25
C ASP A 342 -16.93 11.75 -10.57
N GLN A 343 -15.60 11.89 -10.60
CA GLN A 343 -14.83 12.15 -11.82
C GLN A 343 -14.90 11.02 -12.87
N PHE A 344 -15.35 9.83 -12.50
CA PHE A 344 -15.51 8.67 -13.39
C PHE A 344 -16.98 8.41 -13.77
N ARG A 345 -17.85 9.42 -13.60
CA ARG A 345 -19.26 9.37 -13.94
C ARG A 345 -19.59 10.43 -14.98
N ASP A 346 -20.58 10.12 -15.83
CA ASP A 346 -21.20 11.10 -16.71
C ASP A 346 -22.20 11.99 -15.93
N ALA A 347 -22.83 12.92 -16.64
CA ALA A 347 -23.83 13.84 -16.07
C ALA A 347 -25.08 13.13 -15.51
N ASP A 348 -25.36 11.93 -15.98
CA ASP A 348 -26.50 11.10 -15.53
C ASP A 348 -26.07 10.15 -14.39
N GLY A 349 -24.79 10.17 -13.98
CA GLY A 349 -24.24 9.37 -12.91
C GLY A 349 -23.77 7.97 -13.34
N ASN A 350 -23.79 7.66 -14.64
CA ASN A 350 -23.30 6.37 -15.13
C ASN A 350 -21.77 6.35 -15.19
N PRO A 351 -21.15 5.18 -14.95
CA PRO A 351 -19.70 5.05 -15.09
C PRO A 351 -19.22 5.32 -16.53
N LEU A 352 -18.13 6.07 -16.66
CA LEU A 352 -17.50 6.39 -17.95
C LEU A 352 -16.72 5.21 -18.57
N TYR A 353 -16.31 4.25 -17.75
CA TYR A 353 -15.48 3.11 -18.15
C TYR A 353 -16.24 1.79 -17.96
N PRO A 354 -15.87 0.70 -18.67
CA PRO A 354 -16.40 -0.62 -18.39
C PRO A 354 -16.25 -1.00 -16.91
N GLN A 355 -17.31 -1.55 -16.30
CA GLN A 355 -17.30 -1.87 -14.89
C GLN A 355 -17.13 -3.36 -14.64
N GLN A 356 -16.35 -3.72 -13.61
CA GLN A 356 -16.23 -5.10 -13.16
C GLN A 356 -17.51 -5.54 -12.44
N LYS A 357 -17.84 -6.83 -12.57
CA LYS A 357 -19.05 -7.42 -11.97
C LYS A 357 -19.04 -7.36 -10.45
N VAL A 358 -17.85 -7.38 -9.85
CA VAL A 358 -17.65 -7.38 -8.41
C VAL A 358 -16.76 -6.22 -8.00
N LEU A 359 -17.21 -5.47 -7.00
CA LEU A 359 -16.41 -4.44 -6.36
C LEU A 359 -15.56 -5.11 -5.26
N LEU A 360 -14.25 -5.16 -5.45
CA LEU A 360 -13.34 -5.90 -4.57
C LEU A 360 -13.08 -5.21 -3.23
N GLY A 361 -13.17 -3.87 -3.21
CA GLY A 361 -12.89 -3.09 -2.00
C GLY A 361 -13.55 -3.60 -0.72
N PRO A 362 -14.87 -3.85 -0.71
CA PRO A 362 -15.55 -4.41 0.45
C PRO A 362 -15.04 -5.79 0.90
N GLY A 363 -14.60 -6.62 -0.04
CA GLY A 363 -13.98 -7.91 0.25
C GLY A 363 -12.63 -7.77 0.96
N PHE A 364 -11.76 -6.91 0.44
CA PHE A 364 -10.47 -6.60 1.07
C PHE A 364 -10.64 -5.94 2.44
N SER A 365 -11.52 -4.93 2.52
CA SER A 365 -11.75 -4.18 3.77
C SER A 365 -12.44 -5.03 4.84
N GLY A 366 -13.31 -5.96 4.46
CA GLY A 366 -14.04 -6.83 5.37
C GLY A 366 -13.31 -8.12 5.71
N GLY A 367 -12.51 -8.65 4.79
CA GLY A 367 -11.85 -9.95 4.95
C GLY A 367 -10.80 -9.97 6.07
N GLY A 368 -9.97 -8.92 6.15
CA GLY A 368 -8.94 -8.81 7.19
C GLY A 368 -9.49 -8.45 8.58
N PRO A 369 -10.27 -7.34 8.70
CA PRO A 369 -10.82 -6.90 9.99
C PRO A 369 -12.07 -7.66 10.43
N GLY A 370 -12.72 -8.45 9.57
CA GLY A 370 -13.88 -9.24 9.91
C GLY A 370 -15.24 -8.53 9.82
N CYS A 371 -15.26 -7.29 9.36
CA CYS A 371 -16.48 -6.54 9.08
C CYS A 371 -16.29 -5.48 8.03
N LYS A 372 -17.37 -5.15 7.33
CA LYS A 372 -17.48 -3.92 6.54
C LYS A 372 -17.95 -2.80 7.47
N GLN A 373 -17.28 -1.67 7.43
CA GLN A 373 -17.62 -0.48 8.23
C GLN A 373 -19.07 -0.06 8.01
N ASN A 374 -19.84 -0.01 9.07
CA ASN A 374 -21.29 0.30 9.05
C ASN A 374 -21.68 1.54 9.87
N GLY A 375 -20.78 2.03 10.74
CA GLY A 375 -20.99 3.21 11.60
C GLY A 375 -21.77 2.95 12.88
N LEU A 376 -22.24 1.73 13.14
CA LEU A 376 -22.99 1.36 14.36
C LEU A 376 -22.04 1.17 15.54
N VAL A 377 -21.43 2.27 15.99
CA VAL A 377 -20.44 2.25 17.05
C VAL A 377 -21.11 2.06 18.43
N GLN A 378 -20.51 1.20 19.25
CA GLN A 378 -20.96 0.91 20.62
C GLN A 378 -20.17 1.70 21.68
N ALA A 379 -19.10 2.36 21.29
CA ALA A 379 -18.14 3.04 22.15
C ALA A 379 -17.93 4.50 21.70
N LYS A 380 -17.22 5.29 22.50
CA LYS A 380 -16.74 6.61 22.06
C LYS A 380 -15.60 6.46 21.10
N VAL A 381 -15.59 7.24 20.03
CA VAL A 381 -14.60 7.11 18.93
C VAL A 381 -13.87 8.42 18.72
N LEU A 382 -12.54 8.35 18.72
CA LEU A 382 -11.67 9.42 18.26
C LEU A 382 -11.03 8.99 16.95
N ILE A 383 -11.55 9.48 15.83
CA ILE A 383 -10.96 9.25 14.52
C ILE A 383 -9.80 10.23 14.36
N VAL A 384 -8.62 9.71 14.01
CA VAL A 384 -7.42 10.52 13.78
C VAL A 384 -6.99 10.35 12.33
N ALA A 385 -6.81 11.46 11.61
CA ALA A 385 -6.45 11.46 10.19
C ALA A 385 -5.25 12.36 9.94
N SER A 386 -4.36 11.90 9.08
CA SER A 386 -3.19 12.64 8.61
C SER A 386 -3.54 13.36 7.30
N MET A 387 -3.29 14.68 7.24
CA MET A 387 -3.66 15.49 6.07
C MET A 387 -2.77 15.23 4.84
N MET A 388 -1.63 14.59 5.05
CA MET A 388 -0.71 14.19 3.98
C MET A 388 -0.67 12.68 3.79
N ASP A 389 -1.71 11.97 4.23
CA ASP A 389 -1.79 10.52 4.09
C ASP A 389 -1.84 10.09 2.61
N GLU A 390 -0.77 9.48 2.17
CA GLU A 390 -0.55 9.05 0.79
C GLU A 390 -1.05 7.63 0.50
N GLN A 391 -1.63 6.96 1.51
CA GLN A 391 -2.17 5.60 1.38
C GLN A 391 -3.65 5.52 1.73
N ALA A 392 -4.05 6.05 2.90
CA ALA A 392 -5.45 6.14 3.32
C ALA A 392 -5.91 7.60 3.25
N TYR A 393 -6.21 8.07 2.06
CA TYR A 393 -6.47 9.48 1.76
C TYR A 393 -7.41 10.15 2.77
N PRO A 394 -7.14 11.41 3.19
CA PRO A 394 -7.77 12.06 4.35
C PRO A 394 -9.30 12.10 4.35
N TRP A 395 -9.93 12.17 3.16
CA TRP A 395 -11.40 12.22 3.04
C TRP A 395 -12.11 10.98 3.62
N GLN A 396 -11.43 9.85 3.71
CA GLN A 396 -12.00 8.59 4.18
C GLN A 396 -12.36 8.65 5.66
N ALA A 397 -11.62 9.42 6.43
CA ALA A 397 -11.92 9.65 7.85
C ALA A 397 -13.25 10.43 8.02
N ASP A 398 -13.49 11.47 7.19
CA ASP A 398 -14.75 12.19 7.16
C ASP A 398 -15.91 11.33 6.63
N TRP A 399 -15.64 10.48 5.64
CA TRP A 399 -16.61 9.49 5.20
C TRP A 399 -17.09 8.62 6.37
N TYR A 400 -16.17 8.11 7.20
CA TYR A 400 -16.55 7.28 8.34
C TYR A 400 -17.31 8.08 9.41
N ARG A 401 -16.91 9.31 9.71
CA ARG A 401 -17.68 10.21 10.59
C ARG A 401 -19.11 10.42 10.08
N ARG A 402 -19.27 10.69 8.79
CA ARG A 402 -20.61 10.82 8.15
C ARG A 402 -21.40 9.52 8.21
N LYS A 403 -20.71 8.38 8.08
CA LYS A 403 -21.35 7.07 8.23
C LYS A 403 -21.90 6.87 9.64
N ILE A 404 -21.15 7.22 10.68
CA ILE A 404 -21.64 7.22 12.07
C ILE A 404 -22.84 8.15 12.20
N ALA A 405 -22.77 9.39 11.68
CA ALA A 405 -23.90 10.33 11.71
C ALA A 405 -25.17 9.75 11.10
N SER A 406 -25.05 9.07 9.95
CA SER A 406 -26.20 8.53 9.20
C SER A 406 -26.95 7.41 9.94
N VAL A 407 -26.29 6.71 10.86
CA VAL A 407 -26.91 5.59 11.61
C VAL A 407 -27.28 5.99 13.05
N HIS A 408 -26.88 7.19 13.48
CA HIS A 408 -27.19 7.76 14.81
C HIS A 408 -28.03 9.05 14.72
N ASP A 409 -28.92 9.16 13.73
CA ASP A 409 -29.87 10.25 13.54
C ASP A 409 -29.23 11.66 13.55
N GLY A 410 -28.01 11.79 13.01
CA GLY A 410 -27.26 13.04 12.98
C GLY A 410 -26.57 13.43 14.30
N ASN A 411 -26.60 12.56 15.30
CA ASN A 411 -26.00 12.81 16.63
C ASN A 411 -24.54 12.31 16.73
N GLU A 412 -23.76 12.39 15.66
CA GLU A 412 -22.37 11.89 15.64
C GLU A 412 -21.51 12.46 16.78
N LYS A 413 -21.83 13.68 17.23
CA LYS A 413 -21.07 14.34 18.33
C LYS A 413 -21.16 13.61 19.66
N ASP A 414 -22.18 12.79 19.85
CA ASP A 414 -22.32 11.96 21.05
C ASP A 414 -21.46 10.70 20.99
N TYR A 415 -21.03 10.31 19.79
CA TYR A 415 -20.30 9.08 19.53
C TYR A 415 -18.87 9.33 19.11
N CYS A 416 -18.60 10.29 18.21
CA CYS A 416 -17.26 10.46 17.67
C CYS A 416 -16.77 11.91 17.62
N ARG A 417 -15.43 12.02 17.53
CA ARG A 417 -14.70 13.22 17.13
C ARG A 417 -13.75 12.83 16.02
N LEU A 418 -13.53 13.76 15.07
CA LEU A 418 -12.54 13.64 14.02
C LEU A 418 -11.48 14.72 14.22
N TRP A 419 -10.23 14.28 14.31
CA TRP A 419 -9.06 15.17 14.37
C TRP A 419 -8.22 14.98 13.14
N TYR A 420 -7.86 16.09 12.51
CA TYR A 420 -6.88 16.13 11.43
C TYR A 420 -5.56 16.65 11.94
N PHE A 421 -4.48 15.97 11.57
CA PHE A 421 -3.11 16.44 11.82
C PHE A 421 -2.51 16.91 10.50
N ASP A 422 -2.09 18.17 10.46
CA ASP A 422 -1.37 18.72 9.31
C ASP A 422 0.08 18.24 9.33
N ASN A 423 0.71 18.19 8.13
CA ASN A 423 2.10 17.78 7.94
C ASN A 423 2.44 16.36 8.45
N VAL A 424 1.48 15.45 8.45
CA VAL A 424 1.66 14.05 8.85
C VAL A 424 1.28 13.13 7.71
N LEU A 425 2.15 12.18 7.41
CA LEU A 425 1.95 11.10 6.44
C LEU A 425 1.19 9.91 7.05
N HIS A 426 1.09 8.83 6.28
CA HIS A 426 0.48 7.57 6.75
C HIS A 426 1.21 6.95 7.94
N ASP A 427 2.54 7.08 7.99
CA ASP A 427 3.34 6.58 9.11
C ASP A 427 3.19 7.51 10.33
N ASP A 428 2.76 6.95 11.45
CA ASP A 428 2.53 7.64 12.73
C ASP A 428 3.77 7.71 13.64
N ARG A 429 4.92 7.18 13.18
CA ARG A 429 6.16 7.18 13.95
C ARG A 429 6.77 8.57 14.00
N ALA A 430 7.01 9.04 15.21
CA ALA A 430 7.88 10.21 15.42
C ALA A 430 9.29 9.88 14.90
N ALA A 431 9.83 10.75 14.07
CA ALA A 431 11.22 10.64 13.63
C ALA A 431 12.16 10.79 14.84
N SER A 432 13.16 9.94 14.96
CA SER A 432 14.23 10.14 15.96
C SER A 432 15.08 11.37 15.59
N VAL A 433 15.80 11.91 16.57
CA VAL A 433 16.72 13.03 16.34
C VAL A 433 17.80 12.67 15.32
N ASP A 434 18.25 11.42 15.29
CA ASP A 434 19.24 10.93 14.33
C ASP A 434 18.66 10.82 12.90
N GLU A 435 17.41 10.39 12.78
CA GLU A 435 16.67 10.40 11.53
C GLU A 435 16.48 11.82 11.00
N LEU A 436 16.21 12.79 11.88
CA LEU A 436 16.15 14.20 11.54
C LEU A 436 17.50 14.80 11.12
N HIS A 437 18.59 14.38 11.74
CA HIS A 437 19.93 14.78 11.34
C HIS A 437 20.37 14.14 10.01
N GLY A 438 19.97 12.91 9.72
CA GLY A 438 20.13 12.26 8.43
C GLY A 438 19.44 13.00 7.30
N TRP A 439 18.32 13.65 7.61
CA TRP A 439 17.54 14.48 6.72
C TRP A 439 18.30 15.69 6.16
N LYS A 440 19.22 16.29 6.92
CA LYS A 440 20.11 17.37 6.44
C LYS A 440 21.03 16.97 5.29
N LYS A 441 21.14 15.68 5.00
CA LYS A 441 21.95 15.13 3.90
C LYS A 441 21.17 14.86 2.60
N GLY A 442 19.93 15.27 2.51
CA GLY A 442 19.32 15.53 1.21
C GLY A 442 18.24 14.64 0.71
N SER A 443 17.54 13.79 1.47
CA SER A 443 16.50 12.97 0.82
C SER A 443 15.23 12.61 1.60
N ASN A 444 15.06 12.99 2.85
CA ASN A 444 13.89 12.50 3.59
C ASN A 444 13.02 13.62 4.19
N ARG A 445 12.29 14.33 3.32
CA ARG A 445 11.30 15.35 3.73
C ARG A 445 10.07 14.72 4.39
N CYS A 446 9.78 13.45 4.14
CA CYS A 446 8.73 12.68 4.80
C CYS A 446 8.82 12.74 6.33
N ARG A 447 10.03 12.81 6.86
CA ARG A 447 10.29 12.86 8.30
C ARG A 447 10.07 14.25 8.93
N GLN A 448 9.99 15.32 8.11
CA GLN A 448 9.69 16.68 8.60
C GLN A 448 8.24 16.84 9.07
N ALA A 449 7.33 16.10 8.47
CA ALA A 449 5.91 16.19 8.78
C ALA A 449 5.56 15.78 10.24
N ILE A 450 6.50 15.14 10.94
CA ILE A 450 6.26 14.54 12.25
C ILE A 450 6.68 15.43 13.44
N ILE A 451 7.25 16.62 13.17
CA ILE A 451 7.81 17.48 14.21
C ILE A 451 7.03 18.80 14.35
N VAL A 452 5.80 18.70 14.68
CA VAL A 452 5.10 19.87 15.24
C VAL A 452 4.38 19.43 16.50
#